data_e7bdb26eac929b2473df72f01e883835
#
_entry.id   e7bdb26eac929b2473df72f01e883835
#
_cell.length_a   1.000
_cell.length_b   1.000
_cell.length_c   1.000
_cell.angle_alpha   90.00
_cell.angle_beta   90.00
_cell.angle_gamma   90.00
#
_symmetry.space_group_name_H-M   'P 1'
#
loop_
_entity.id
_entity.type
_entity.pdbx_description
1 polymer ?
#
loop_
_entity_poly.entity_id
_entity_poly.type
_entity_poly.pdbx_seq_one_letter_code
_entity_poly.pdbx_strand_id
1 'polypeptide(L)'
;PADVPASGLVIESRLDRGRGPVASLLVQQGTLKQGDIVLAGLQYGRVRAMLDENGQPIKVAGPSIPVEILGLDGTPDAGDPFVAVESEKRAREIADFRQEKQRSSKLARQQAAKLDSMFETMTAGEVQTLNIVIKADVRGSLEALQSSLSDLGNEEVKVNVVAGGVGGITETDISLAITSNAVIFGFNTRADAKARGLAENEGVEVRYYNVIYDLIDDVKAALSGMLSPELREELSLIHISEPTRHCL
;
A
#
# COMPACT_ATOMS: atom_id res chain seq x y z
N PRO A 1 15.34 -30.63 7.25
CA PRO A 1 16.76 -30.88 7.47
C PRO A 1 17.45 -29.58 7.89
N ALA A 2 18.35 -29.63 8.91
CA ALA A 2 19.06 -28.45 9.42
C ALA A 2 20.34 -28.11 8.62
N ASP A 3 20.86 -29.07 7.87
CA ASP A 3 22.15 -29.00 7.17
C ASP A 3 22.06 -28.54 5.71
N VAL A 4 21.00 -27.84 5.36
CA VAL A 4 20.79 -27.23 4.04
C VAL A 4 20.77 -25.70 4.17
N PRO A 5 20.96 -24.94 3.08
CA PRO A 5 20.77 -23.48 3.10
C PRO A 5 19.42 -23.10 3.70
N ALA A 6 19.42 -22.07 4.54
CA ALA A 6 18.20 -21.64 5.18
C ALA A 6 17.18 -21.15 4.16
N SER A 7 15.94 -21.57 4.34
CA SER A 7 14.81 -21.11 3.54
C SER A 7 13.53 -21.08 4.37
N GLY A 8 12.59 -20.26 3.96
CA GLY A 8 11.32 -20.09 4.65
C GLY A 8 10.51 -18.95 4.06
N LEU A 9 9.71 -18.31 4.90
CA LEU A 9 8.78 -17.25 4.50
C LEU A 9 9.00 -15.97 5.31
N VAL A 10 8.74 -14.86 4.69
CA VAL A 10 8.61 -13.55 5.34
C VAL A 10 7.25 -13.49 6.02
N ILE A 11 7.22 -13.24 7.32
CA ILE A 11 5.98 -13.05 8.07
C ILE A 11 5.51 -11.61 7.93
N GLU A 12 6.43 -10.67 8.16
CA GLU A 12 6.16 -9.24 8.14
C GLU A 12 7.44 -8.45 7.92
N SER A 13 7.32 -7.21 7.45
CA SER A 13 8.44 -6.30 7.36
C SER A 13 8.04 -4.86 7.68
N ARG A 14 8.99 -4.11 8.21
CA ARG A 14 8.82 -2.69 8.55
C ARG A 14 10.10 -1.91 8.30
N LEU A 15 9.95 -0.60 8.20
CA LEU A 15 11.07 0.32 8.14
C LEU A 15 11.26 0.99 9.51
N ASP A 16 12.29 0.60 10.23
CA ASP A 16 12.68 1.20 11.51
C ASP A 16 13.54 2.44 11.28
N ARG A 17 13.27 3.53 11.99
CA ARG A 17 13.98 4.81 11.82
C ARG A 17 15.47 4.74 12.17
N GLY A 18 15.85 3.84 13.10
CA GLY A 18 17.25 3.69 13.56
C GLY A 18 17.98 2.52 12.94
N ARG A 19 17.27 1.44 12.64
CA ARG A 19 17.85 0.17 12.19
C ARG A 19 17.69 -0.09 10.68
N GLY A 20 16.86 0.71 10.00
CA GLY A 20 16.54 0.51 8.59
C GLY A 20 15.49 -0.60 8.37
N PRO A 21 15.54 -1.30 7.23
CA PRO A 21 14.61 -2.39 6.96
C PRO A 21 14.79 -3.54 7.97
N VAL A 22 13.69 -3.96 8.57
CA VAL A 22 13.58 -5.09 9.51
C VAL A 22 12.57 -6.06 8.94
N ALA A 23 12.95 -7.34 8.84
CA ALA A 23 12.06 -8.39 8.38
C ALA A 23 11.94 -9.51 9.41
N SER A 24 10.73 -9.94 9.70
CA SER A 24 10.43 -11.12 10.51
C SER A 24 10.30 -12.32 9.59
N LEU A 25 11.15 -13.31 9.78
CA LEU A 25 11.23 -14.51 8.97
C LEU A 25 10.82 -15.73 9.79
N LEU A 26 10.15 -16.68 9.16
CA LEU A 26 9.96 -18.03 9.69
C LEU A 26 10.88 -18.99 8.94
N VAL A 27 11.90 -19.50 9.61
CA VAL A 27 12.77 -20.52 9.02
C VAL A 27 11.99 -21.83 8.93
N GLN A 28 11.87 -22.38 7.73
CA GLN A 28 11.19 -23.67 7.49
C GLN A 28 12.19 -24.81 7.30
N GLN A 29 13.31 -24.54 6.65
CA GLN A 29 14.38 -25.50 6.40
C GLN A 29 15.73 -24.85 6.57
N GLY A 30 16.73 -25.68 6.88
CA GLY A 30 18.09 -25.21 7.05
C GLY A 30 18.31 -24.43 8.34
N THR A 31 19.44 -23.79 8.42
CA THR A 31 19.85 -23.00 9.58
C THR A 31 20.35 -21.65 9.11
N LEU A 32 19.68 -20.58 9.52
CA LEU A 32 20.07 -19.20 9.23
C LEU A 32 21.10 -18.73 10.25
N LYS A 33 22.17 -18.13 9.76
CA LYS A 33 23.27 -17.62 10.60
C LYS A 33 23.46 -16.13 10.38
N GLN A 34 23.92 -15.44 11.42
CA GLN A 34 24.38 -14.06 11.28
C GLN A 34 25.55 -14.02 10.28
N GLY A 35 25.47 -13.10 9.31
CA GLY A 35 26.45 -12.98 8.22
C GLY A 35 26.03 -13.65 6.91
N ASP A 36 25.03 -14.53 6.93
CA ASP A 36 24.48 -15.13 5.73
C ASP A 36 23.89 -14.05 4.80
N ILE A 37 23.92 -14.34 3.51
CA ILE A 37 23.28 -13.50 2.51
C ILE A 37 21.90 -14.07 2.22
N VAL A 38 20.88 -13.26 2.42
CA VAL A 38 19.48 -13.63 2.25
C VAL A 38 18.90 -12.89 1.04
N LEU A 39 18.15 -13.64 0.23
CA LEU A 39 17.26 -13.13 -0.81
C LEU A 39 15.83 -13.38 -0.34
N ALA A 40 15.04 -12.32 -0.14
CA ALA A 40 13.66 -12.37 0.30
C ALA A 40 12.78 -11.61 -0.72
N GLY A 41 11.97 -12.35 -1.48
CA GLY A 41 11.19 -11.76 -2.58
C GLY A 41 12.06 -11.05 -3.61
N LEU A 42 11.97 -9.72 -3.63
CA LEU A 42 12.75 -8.82 -4.50
C LEU A 42 13.93 -8.17 -3.77
N GLN A 43 14.01 -8.33 -2.45
CA GLN A 43 15.01 -7.70 -1.60
C GLN A 43 16.13 -8.69 -1.25
N TYR A 44 17.33 -8.20 -1.08
CA TYR A 44 18.46 -9.02 -0.67
C TYR A 44 19.33 -8.25 0.33
N GLY A 45 20.19 -8.96 1.02
CA GLY A 45 21.16 -8.33 1.91
C GLY A 45 21.88 -9.32 2.80
N ARG A 46 22.89 -8.81 3.49
CA ARG A 46 23.63 -9.58 4.49
C ARG A 46 22.99 -9.43 5.86
N VAL A 47 22.68 -10.53 6.51
CA VAL A 47 22.15 -10.54 7.87
C VAL A 47 23.17 -9.92 8.83
N ARG A 48 22.95 -8.68 9.25
CA ARG A 48 23.83 -7.97 10.18
C ARG A 48 23.56 -8.36 11.63
N ALA A 49 22.30 -8.53 11.97
CA ALA A 49 21.84 -8.95 13.27
C ALA A 49 20.57 -9.79 13.14
N MET A 50 20.38 -10.70 14.08
CA MET A 50 19.17 -11.49 14.26
C MET A 50 18.69 -11.34 15.70
N LEU A 51 17.37 -11.21 15.86
CA LEU A 51 16.72 -11.11 17.16
C LEU A 51 15.68 -12.22 17.26
N ASP A 52 15.53 -12.79 18.45
CA ASP A 52 14.47 -13.74 18.74
C ASP A 52 13.12 -13.02 18.99
N GLU A 53 12.09 -13.77 19.36
CA GLU A 53 10.76 -13.27 19.67
C GLU A 53 10.73 -12.35 20.91
N ASN A 54 11.76 -12.37 21.72
CA ASN A 54 11.90 -11.52 22.91
C ASN A 54 12.78 -10.27 22.63
N GLY A 55 13.23 -10.11 21.37
CA GLY A 55 14.12 -9.02 20.98
C GLY A 55 15.57 -9.22 21.42
N GLN A 56 15.95 -10.45 21.82
CA GLN A 56 17.32 -10.77 22.23
C GLN A 56 18.16 -11.16 21.01
N PRO A 57 19.43 -10.72 20.94
CA PRO A 57 20.30 -11.05 19.82
C PRO A 57 20.66 -12.54 19.83
N ILE A 58 20.44 -13.18 18.68
CA ILE A 58 20.84 -14.57 18.44
C ILE A 58 21.78 -14.65 17.23
N LYS A 59 22.61 -15.68 17.18
CA LYS A 59 23.55 -15.90 16.08
C LYS A 59 23.09 -16.96 15.07
N VAL A 60 22.17 -17.81 15.49
CA VAL A 60 21.74 -18.98 14.71
C VAL A 60 20.24 -19.18 14.94
N ALA A 61 19.49 -19.41 13.85
CA ALA A 61 18.09 -19.76 13.87
C ALA A 61 17.86 -21.03 13.05
N GLY A 62 17.38 -22.08 13.68
CA GLY A 62 17.03 -23.36 13.05
C GLY A 62 15.60 -23.38 12.51
N PRO A 63 15.15 -24.54 11.98
CA PRO A 63 13.80 -24.70 11.47
C PRO A 63 12.72 -24.46 12.55
N SER A 64 11.58 -23.89 12.10
CA SER A 64 10.42 -23.52 12.92
C SER A 64 10.67 -22.39 13.94
N ILE A 65 11.78 -21.66 13.80
CA ILE A 65 12.10 -20.52 14.66
C ILE A 65 11.75 -19.22 13.91
N PRO A 66 10.87 -18.37 14.48
CA PRO A 66 10.69 -17.02 13.99
C PRO A 66 11.87 -16.15 14.40
N VAL A 67 12.34 -15.31 13.50
CA VAL A 67 13.50 -14.45 13.74
C VAL A 67 13.35 -13.12 13.03
N GLU A 68 13.65 -12.03 13.74
CA GLU A 68 13.80 -10.72 13.09
C GLU A 68 15.23 -10.57 12.57
N ILE A 69 15.36 -10.17 11.31
CA ILE A 69 16.65 -9.90 10.69
C ILE A 69 16.80 -8.44 10.32
N LEU A 70 18.04 -7.95 10.40
CA LEU A 70 18.44 -6.63 9.94
C LEU A 70 19.51 -6.78 8.87
N GLY A 71 19.48 -5.90 7.86
CA GLY A 71 20.53 -5.85 6.84
C GLY A 71 20.06 -6.07 5.40
N LEU A 72 18.76 -6.23 5.19
CA LEU A 72 18.18 -6.19 3.86
C LEU A 72 18.25 -4.77 3.27
N ASP A 73 18.25 -4.67 1.94
CA ASP A 73 18.24 -3.41 1.19
C ASP A 73 16.86 -2.73 1.12
N GLY A 74 15.79 -3.47 1.47
CA GLY A 74 14.44 -2.96 1.53
C GLY A 74 13.52 -3.86 2.35
N THR A 75 12.22 -3.53 2.34
CA THR A 75 11.18 -4.29 3.04
C THR A 75 10.52 -5.28 2.08
N PRO A 76 10.75 -6.60 2.23
CA PRO A 76 10.08 -7.63 1.43
C PRO A 76 8.58 -7.67 1.75
N ASP A 77 7.79 -8.26 0.85
CA ASP A 77 6.37 -8.44 1.07
C ASP A 77 6.11 -9.62 2.03
N ALA A 78 5.03 -9.52 2.81
CA ALA A 78 4.59 -10.62 3.67
C ALA A 78 4.19 -11.83 2.80
N GLY A 79 4.62 -13.02 3.19
CA GLY A 79 4.43 -14.24 2.40
C GLY A 79 5.50 -14.49 1.34
N ASP A 80 6.41 -13.56 1.09
CA ASP A 80 7.52 -13.79 0.17
C ASP A 80 8.42 -14.94 0.66
N PRO A 81 8.87 -15.82 -0.24
CA PRO A 81 9.86 -16.82 0.11
C PRO A 81 11.24 -16.18 0.29
N PHE A 82 11.95 -16.60 1.32
CA PHE A 82 13.36 -16.25 1.47
C PHE A 82 14.25 -17.48 1.32
N VAL A 83 15.48 -17.26 0.90
CA VAL A 83 16.52 -18.27 0.79
C VAL A 83 17.90 -17.67 1.10
N ALA A 84 18.71 -18.40 1.84
CA ALA A 84 20.11 -18.07 2.01
C ALA A 84 20.89 -18.47 0.75
N VAL A 85 21.70 -17.56 0.22
CA VAL A 85 22.50 -17.74 -0.99
C VAL A 85 23.99 -17.61 -0.71
N GLU A 86 24.82 -18.19 -1.58
CA GLU A 86 26.26 -18.27 -1.37
C GLU A 86 26.98 -16.92 -1.52
N SER A 87 26.45 -16.01 -2.35
CA SER A 87 27.09 -14.74 -2.62
C SER A 87 26.11 -13.61 -2.84
N GLU A 88 26.52 -12.41 -2.43
CA GLU A 88 25.72 -11.17 -2.62
C GLU A 88 25.53 -10.84 -4.10
N LYS A 89 26.53 -11.14 -4.94
CA LYS A 89 26.43 -10.97 -6.38
C LYS A 89 25.28 -11.77 -6.96
N ARG A 90 25.17 -13.05 -6.57
CA ARG A 90 24.11 -13.94 -7.03
C ARG A 90 22.73 -13.49 -6.51
N ALA A 91 22.67 -13.02 -5.25
CA ALA A 91 21.46 -12.47 -4.69
C ALA A 91 20.95 -11.27 -5.50
N ARG A 92 21.86 -10.34 -5.81
CA ARG A 92 21.57 -9.16 -6.62
C ARG A 92 21.08 -9.53 -8.03
N GLU A 93 21.80 -10.39 -8.74
CA GLU A 93 21.41 -10.84 -10.08
C GLU A 93 19.99 -11.41 -10.12
N ILE A 94 19.61 -12.21 -9.12
CA ILE A 94 18.26 -12.79 -9.02
C ILE A 94 17.23 -11.71 -8.66
N ALA A 95 17.55 -10.81 -7.74
CA ALA A 95 16.67 -9.72 -7.34
C ALA A 95 16.39 -8.78 -8.52
N ASP A 96 17.43 -8.35 -9.24
CA ASP A 96 17.33 -7.47 -10.41
C ASP A 96 16.47 -8.13 -11.51
N PHE A 97 16.70 -9.42 -11.80
CA PHE A 97 15.90 -10.16 -12.77
C PHE A 97 14.41 -10.24 -12.37
N ARG A 98 14.13 -10.52 -11.10
CA ARG A 98 12.74 -10.55 -10.58
C ARG A 98 12.08 -9.18 -10.66
N GLN A 99 12.82 -8.13 -10.29
CA GLN A 99 12.36 -6.74 -10.33
C GLN A 99 12.00 -6.30 -11.76
N GLU A 100 12.87 -6.61 -12.73
CA GLU A 100 12.63 -6.27 -14.13
C GLU A 100 11.42 -7.03 -14.70
N LYS A 101 11.28 -8.31 -14.38
CA LYS A 101 10.12 -9.10 -14.75
C LYS A 101 8.82 -8.55 -14.14
N GLN A 102 8.84 -8.14 -12.89
CA GLN A 102 7.69 -7.52 -12.24
C GLN A 102 7.35 -6.17 -12.86
N ARG A 103 8.36 -5.35 -13.15
CA ARG A 103 8.19 -4.06 -13.82
C ARG A 103 7.59 -4.20 -15.21
N SER A 104 8.08 -5.13 -16.01
CA SER A 104 7.55 -5.38 -17.36
C SER A 104 6.11 -5.88 -17.34
N SER A 105 5.78 -6.80 -16.41
CA SER A 105 4.40 -7.27 -16.21
C SER A 105 3.46 -6.15 -15.75
N LYS A 106 3.93 -5.27 -14.86
CA LYS A 106 3.16 -4.12 -14.37
C LYS A 106 2.91 -3.12 -15.49
N LEU A 107 3.92 -2.82 -16.31
CA LEU A 107 3.78 -1.94 -17.46
C LEU A 107 2.81 -2.51 -18.51
N ALA A 108 2.89 -3.81 -18.81
CA ALA A 108 1.96 -4.46 -19.73
C ALA A 108 0.51 -4.39 -19.22
N ARG A 109 0.28 -4.63 -17.93
CA ARG A 109 -1.06 -4.48 -17.33
C ARG A 109 -1.55 -3.04 -17.36
N GLN A 110 -0.68 -2.06 -17.10
CA GLN A 110 -1.04 -0.64 -17.17
C GLN A 110 -1.39 -0.20 -18.59
N GLN A 111 -0.68 -0.71 -19.60
CA GLN A 111 -1.00 -0.43 -20.99
C GLN A 111 -2.34 -1.03 -21.41
N ALA A 112 -2.64 -2.28 -21.00
CA ALA A 112 -3.92 -2.91 -21.24
C ALA A 112 -5.06 -2.13 -20.55
N ALA A 113 -4.90 -1.79 -19.27
CA ALA A 113 -5.88 -1.00 -18.53
C ALA A 113 -6.11 0.40 -19.12
N LYS A 114 -5.07 1.04 -19.67
CA LYS A 114 -5.24 2.32 -20.37
C LYS A 114 -6.06 2.20 -21.64
N LEU A 115 -5.88 1.13 -22.41
CA LEU A 115 -6.69 0.87 -23.60
C LEU A 115 -8.16 0.64 -23.21
N ASP A 116 -8.43 -0.19 -22.21
CA ASP A 116 -9.79 -0.44 -21.72
C ASP A 116 -10.43 0.87 -21.21
N SER A 117 -9.70 1.68 -20.42
CA SER A 117 -10.21 2.96 -19.91
C SER A 117 -10.46 3.99 -21.02
N MET A 118 -9.68 3.99 -22.10
CA MET A 118 -9.96 4.86 -23.26
C MET A 118 -11.26 4.47 -23.95
N PHE A 119 -11.57 3.19 -24.06
CA PHE A 119 -12.86 2.73 -24.61
C PHE A 119 -14.03 3.04 -23.67
N GLU A 120 -13.84 2.85 -22.34
CA GLU A 120 -14.86 3.20 -21.34
C GLU A 120 -15.14 4.72 -21.30
N THR A 121 -14.10 5.56 -21.38
CA THR A 121 -14.25 7.04 -21.36
C THR A 121 -15.00 7.57 -22.59
N MET A 122 -14.97 6.83 -23.71
CA MET A 122 -15.76 7.19 -24.90
C MET A 122 -17.26 6.87 -24.76
N THR A 123 -17.63 6.02 -23.80
CA THR A 123 -19.01 5.55 -23.61
C THR A 123 -19.63 5.95 -22.29
N ALA A 124 -18.83 6.25 -21.26
CA ALA A 124 -19.28 6.68 -19.94
C ALA A 124 -18.89 8.14 -19.70
N GLY A 125 -19.73 8.89 -18.96
CA GLY A 125 -19.43 10.27 -18.55
C GLY A 125 -18.13 10.39 -17.74
N GLU A 126 -17.72 11.60 -17.36
CA GLU A 126 -16.53 11.86 -16.57
C GLU A 126 -16.56 11.08 -15.23
N VAL A 127 -15.73 10.05 -15.14
CA VAL A 127 -15.53 9.30 -13.89
C VAL A 127 -14.66 10.14 -12.95
N GLN A 128 -15.20 10.51 -11.80
CA GLN A 128 -14.42 11.22 -10.78
C GLN A 128 -13.47 10.24 -10.09
N THR A 129 -12.22 10.68 -9.84
CA THR A 129 -11.21 9.83 -9.22
C THR A 129 -10.66 10.47 -7.95
N LEU A 130 -10.75 9.76 -6.83
CA LEU A 130 -10.10 10.12 -5.58
C LEU A 130 -8.69 9.55 -5.56
N ASN A 131 -7.68 10.42 -5.70
CA ASN A 131 -6.29 10.03 -5.61
C ASN A 131 -5.83 9.97 -4.16
N ILE A 132 -5.16 8.87 -3.78
CA ILE A 132 -4.71 8.62 -2.41
C ILE A 132 -3.25 8.19 -2.41
N VAL A 133 -2.47 8.72 -1.45
CA VAL A 133 -1.14 8.22 -1.08
C VAL A 133 -1.24 7.58 0.30
N ILE A 134 -0.77 6.35 0.45
CA ILE A 134 -0.88 5.58 1.70
C ILE A 134 0.50 5.35 2.31
N LYS A 135 0.63 5.65 3.60
CA LYS A 135 1.81 5.27 4.40
C LYS A 135 1.36 4.46 5.60
N ALA A 136 1.99 3.31 5.80
CA ALA A 136 1.71 2.42 6.92
C ALA A 136 2.99 2.12 7.71
N ASP A 137 2.82 1.63 8.93
CA ASP A 137 3.92 1.19 9.81
C ASP A 137 4.58 -0.10 9.33
N VAL A 138 3.78 -1.05 8.81
CA VAL A 138 4.22 -2.38 8.35
C VAL A 138 3.65 -2.72 6.97
N ARG A 139 4.30 -3.66 6.31
CA ARG A 139 3.96 -4.06 4.93
C ARG A 139 2.57 -4.69 4.82
N GLY A 140 2.20 -5.56 5.75
CA GLY A 140 0.88 -6.21 5.76
C GLY A 140 -0.27 -5.23 5.95
N SER A 141 -0.11 -4.20 6.78
CA SER A 141 -1.10 -3.12 6.94
C SER A 141 -1.28 -2.34 5.63
N LEU A 142 -0.19 -2.04 4.94
CA LEU A 142 -0.23 -1.36 3.65
C LEU A 142 -0.99 -2.18 2.60
N GLU A 143 -0.70 -3.47 2.49
CA GLU A 143 -1.34 -4.39 1.54
C GLU A 143 -2.83 -4.54 1.81
N ALA A 144 -3.22 -4.71 3.09
CA ALA A 144 -4.61 -4.78 3.50
C ALA A 144 -5.39 -3.50 3.14
N LEU A 145 -4.79 -2.33 3.37
CA LEU A 145 -5.38 -1.04 3.01
C LEU A 145 -5.52 -0.88 1.50
N GLN A 146 -4.49 -1.21 0.73
CA GLN A 146 -4.53 -1.12 -0.73
C GLN A 146 -5.61 -2.03 -1.31
N SER A 147 -5.72 -3.27 -0.83
CA SER A 147 -6.77 -4.21 -1.26
C SER A 147 -8.16 -3.67 -0.93
N SER A 148 -8.39 -3.27 0.33
CA SER A 148 -9.69 -2.77 0.77
C SER A 148 -10.12 -1.48 0.05
N LEU A 149 -9.18 -0.59 -0.24
CA LEU A 149 -9.47 0.67 -0.93
C LEU A 149 -9.67 0.49 -2.44
N SER A 150 -8.99 -0.48 -3.05
CA SER A 150 -9.18 -0.80 -4.48
C SER A 150 -10.56 -1.38 -4.77
N ASP A 151 -11.19 -2.00 -3.76
CA ASP A 151 -12.54 -2.55 -3.85
C ASP A 151 -13.63 -1.48 -3.62
N LEU A 152 -13.22 -0.27 -3.21
CA LEU A 152 -14.13 0.86 -3.02
C LEU A 152 -14.26 1.65 -4.33
N GLY A 153 -15.48 1.94 -4.68
CA GLY A 153 -15.80 2.72 -5.87
C GLY A 153 -17.00 2.13 -6.60
N ASN A 154 -17.49 2.88 -7.55
CA ASN A 154 -18.59 2.48 -8.44
C ASN A 154 -18.26 2.96 -9.87
N GLU A 155 -19.24 2.92 -10.76
CA GLU A 155 -19.08 3.37 -12.14
C GLU A 155 -18.81 4.88 -12.28
N GLU A 156 -19.21 5.69 -11.30
CA GLU A 156 -19.09 7.15 -11.31
C GLU A 156 -17.86 7.67 -10.56
N VAL A 157 -17.45 6.98 -9.47
CA VAL A 157 -16.35 7.41 -8.60
C VAL A 157 -15.41 6.23 -8.32
N LYS A 158 -14.10 6.43 -8.58
CA LYS A 158 -13.06 5.42 -8.36
C LYS A 158 -12.00 5.91 -7.37
N VAL A 159 -11.45 4.99 -6.58
CA VAL A 159 -10.27 5.23 -5.74
C VAL A 159 -9.03 4.84 -6.52
N ASN A 160 -8.07 5.75 -6.60
CA ASN A 160 -6.78 5.51 -7.22
C ASN A 160 -5.66 5.64 -6.19
N VAL A 161 -5.03 4.54 -5.83
CA VAL A 161 -3.86 4.56 -4.96
C VAL A 161 -2.63 4.90 -5.80
N VAL A 162 -2.23 6.16 -5.78
CA VAL A 162 -1.10 6.71 -6.54
C VAL A 162 0.21 6.09 -6.07
N ALA A 163 0.39 6.01 -4.75
CA ALA A 163 1.55 5.40 -4.15
C ALA A 163 1.23 4.80 -2.79
N GLY A 164 1.94 3.73 -2.44
CA GLY A 164 1.93 3.12 -1.12
C GLY A 164 3.34 2.84 -0.63
N GLY A 165 3.60 3.07 0.65
CA GLY A 165 4.92 2.84 1.25
C GLY A 165 4.86 2.54 2.73
N VAL A 166 5.96 1.99 3.25
CA VAL A 166 6.14 1.68 4.67
C VAL A 166 7.05 2.73 5.31
N GLY A 167 6.74 3.10 6.54
CA GLY A 167 7.49 4.07 7.33
C GLY A 167 6.79 5.43 7.46
N GLY A 168 7.54 6.46 7.87
CA GLY A 168 7.02 7.83 8.05
C GLY A 168 6.68 8.53 6.73
N ILE A 169 5.80 9.49 6.80
CA ILE A 169 5.50 10.37 5.65
C ILE A 169 6.64 11.38 5.51
N THR A 170 7.21 11.46 4.30
CA THR A 170 8.37 12.29 3.96
C THR A 170 7.99 13.44 3.02
N GLU A 171 8.91 14.38 2.81
CA GLU A 171 8.73 15.49 1.84
C GLU A 171 8.43 14.97 0.42
N THR A 172 9.04 13.85 0.03
CA THR A 172 8.80 13.24 -1.29
C THR A 172 7.34 12.78 -1.45
N ASP A 173 6.75 12.25 -0.39
CA ASP A 173 5.35 11.82 -0.41
C ASP A 173 4.40 13.03 -0.55
N ILE A 174 4.72 14.14 0.14
CA ILE A 174 3.97 15.39 0.01
C ILE A 174 4.08 15.93 -1.42
N SER A 175 5.29 15.98 -1.98
CA SER A 175 5.51 16.46 -3.36
C SER A 175 4.74 15.61 -4.38
N LEU A 176 4.69 14.30 -4.18
CA LEU A 176 3.89 13.40 -5.01
C LEU A 176 2.39 13.69 -4.88
N ALA A 177 1.91 13.92 -3.67
CA ALA A 177 0.51 14.25 -3.41
C ALA A 177 0.10 15.58 -4.07
N ILE A 178 0.96 16.60 -4.03
CA ILE A 178 0.76 17.87 -4.73
C ILE A 178 0.59 17.62 -6.24
N THR A 179 1.53 16.88 -6.84
CA THR A 179 1.55 16.64 -8.28
C THR A 179 0.35 15.83 -8.77
N SER A 180 -0.13 14.90 -7.94
CA SER A 180 -1.25 14.00 -8.27
C SER A 180 -2.60 14.48 -7.71
N ASN A 181 -2.65 15.62 -7.05
CA ASN A 181 -3.83 16.13 -6.31
C ASN A 181 -4.42 15.03 -5.40
N ALA A 182 -3.57 14.43 -4.58
CA ALA A 182 -3.91 13.30 -3.74
C ALA A 182 -3.99 13.69 -2.26
N VAL A 183 -4.83 12.96 -1.51
CA VAL A 183 -4.89 12.99 -0.05
C VAL A 183 -3.91 11.95 0.50
N ILE A 184 -3.22 12.28 1.59
CA ILE A 184 -2.27 11.36 2.23
C ILE A 184 -2.91 10.73 3.46
N PHE A 185 -2.89 9.39 3.50
CA PHE A 185 -3.31 8.62 4.66
C PHE A 185 -2.12 7.98 5.37
N GLY A 186 -1.92 8.35 6.64
CA GLY A 186 -0.94 7.75 7.54
C GLY A 186 -1.59 6.74 8.47
N PHE A 187 -1.30 5.46 8.30
CA PHE A 187 -1.79 4.40 9.17
C PHE A 187 -0.72 3.98 10.18
N ASN A 188 -0.99 4.17 11.47
CA ASN A 188 -0.04 3.98 12.58
C ASN A 188 1.31 4.68 12.37
N THR A 189 1.36 5.70 11.53
CA THR A 189 2.59 6.45 11.22
C THR A 189 2.34 7.95 11.26
N ARG A 190 3.40 8.74 11.25
CA ARG A 190 3.33 10.20 11.33
C ARG A 190 4.24 10.83 10.27
N ALA A 191 3.88 12.06 9.89
CA ALA A 191 4.76 12.88 9.07
C ALA A 191 5.95 13.40 9.90
N ASP A 192 7.11 13.48 9.29
CA ASP A 192 8.25 14.17 9.88
C ASP A 192 8.00 15.70 9.93
N ALA A 193 8.85 16.43 10.66
CA ALA A 193 8.65 17.87 10.87
C ALA A 193 8.67 18.67 9.57
N LYS A 194 9.51 18.28 8.62
CA LYS A 194 9.65 18.95 7.32
C LYS A 194 8.47 18.64 6.41
N ALA A 195 8.06 17.37 6.33
CA ALA A 195 6.87 16.96 5.56
C ALA A 195 5.61 17.65 6.07
N ARG A 196 5.46 17.79 7.39
CA ARG A 196 4.33 18.50 7.99
C ARG A 196 4.30 19.98 7.58
N GLY A 197 5.44 20.68 7.71
CA GLY A 197 5.55 22.08 7.30
C GLY A 197 5.27 22.26 5.81
N LEU A 198 5.74 21.35 4.96
CA LEU A 198 5.47 21.39 3.53
C LEU A 198 3.97 21.15 3.23
N ALA A 199 3.35 20.17 3.91
CA ALA A 199 1.92 19.90 3.74
C ALA A 199 1.04 21.09 4.13
N GLU A 200 1.36 21.74 5.25
CA GLU A 200 0.65 22.96 5.70
C GLU A 200 0.82 24.13 4.71
N ASN A 201 2.02 24.35 4.20
CA ASN A 201 2.29 25.43 3.25
C ASN A 201 1.61 25.23 1.89
N GLU A 202 1.57 24.01 1.41
CA GLU A 202 1.02 23.65 0.09
C GLU A 202 -0.47 23.25 0.16
N GLY A 203 -1.06 23.18 1.36
CA GLY A 203 -2.46 22.81 1.56
C GLY A 203 -2.77 21.36 1.26
N VAL A 204 -1.79 20.46 1.39
CA VAL A 204 -1.99 19.01 1.21
C VAL A 204 -2.68 18.44 2.43
N GLU A 205 -3.79 17.76 2.22
CA GLU A 205 -4.53 17.10 3.27
C GLU A 205 -3.82 15.81 3.71
N VAL A 206 -3.48 15.74 5.01
CA VAL A 206 -2.85 14.57 5.63
C VAL A 206 -3.72 14.09 6.78
N ARG A 207 -4.23 12.87 6.69
CA ARG A 207 -5.07 12.25 7.72
C ARG A 207 -4.36 11.06 8.36
N TYR A 208 -4.57 10.87 9.67
CA TYR A 208 -3.93 9.82 10.46
C TYR A 208 -4.97 8.88 11.06
N TYR A 209 -4.74 7.57 10.90
CA TYR A 209 -5.63 6.52 11.39
C TYR A 209 -4.84 5.46 12.13
N ASN A 210 -5.48 4.84 13.11
CA ASN A 210 -4.97 3.68 13.85
C ASN A 210 -5.89 2.45 13.68
N VAL A 211 -7.08 2.66 13.12
CA VAL A 211 -8.08 1.63 12.85
C VAL A 211 -8.41 1.62 11.37
N ILE A 212 -8.35 0.45 10.74
CA ILE A 212 -8.59 0.29 9.30
C ILE A 212 -10.01 0.72 8.90
N TYR A 213 -11.00 0.37 9.72
CA TYR A 213 -12.40 0.67 9.44
C TYR A 213 -12.70 2.17 9.42
N ASP A 214 -12.09 2.93 10.32
CA ASP A 214 -12.25 4.40 10.36
C ASP A 214 -11.75 5.05 9.06
N LEU A 215 -10.61 4.57 8.55
CA LEU A 215 -10.05 5.02 7.28
C LEU A 215 -10.96 4.67 6.11
N ILE A 216 -11.48 3.44 6.07
CA ILE A 216 -12.37 2.97 5.01
C ILE A 216 -13.68 3.77 5.03
N ASP A 217 -14.24 4.03 6.20
CA ASP A 217 -15.50 4.78 6.34
C ASP A 217 -15.33 6.25 5.93
N ASP A 218 -14.22 6.87 6.26
CA ASP A 218 -13.90 8.23 5.80
C ASP A 218 -13.73 8.30 4.28
N VAL A 219 -13.09 7.29 3.67
CA VAL A 219 -12.99 7.22 2.20
C VAL A 219 -14.36 7.03 1.55
N LYS A 220 -15.22 6.17 2.10
CA LYS A 220 -16.60 5.99 1.63
C LYS A 220 -17.40 7.29 1.73
N ALA A 221 -17.26 8.02 2.83
CA ALA A 221 -17.91 9.31 3.01
C ALA A 221 -17.42 10.34 1.97
N ALA A 222 -16.11 10.38 1.70
CA ALA A 222 -15.53 11.23 0.66
C ALA A 222 -16.05 10.88 -0.74
N LEU A 223 -16.11 9.59 -1.09
CA LEU A 223 -16.67 9.11 -2.35
C LEU A 223 -18.16 9.48 -2.49
N SER A 224 -18.94 9.32 -1.41
CA SER A 224 -20.36 9.71 -1.41
C SER A 224 -20.56 11.20 -1.62
N GLY A 225 -19.67 12.04 -1.11
CA GLY A 225 -19.66 13.48 -1.32
C GLY A 225 -19.26 13.89 -2.75
N MET A 226 -18.61 13.01 -3.50
CA MET A 226 -18.22 13.23 -4.90
C MET A 226 -19.30 12.79 -5.90
N LEU A 227 -20.29 12.01 -5.48
CA LEU A 227 -21.40 11.58 -6.33
C LEU A 227 -22.23 12.79 -6.75
N SER A 228 -22.67 12.79 -8.02
CA SER A 228 -23.62 13.79 -8.51
C SER A 228 -24.95 13.63 -7.77
N PRO A 229 -25.61 14.72 -7.35
CA PRO A 229 -26.90 14.63 -6.70
C PRO A 229 -27.93 14.01 -7.65
N GLU A 230 -28.53 12.89 -7.27
CA GLU A 230 -29.70 12.35 -7.98
C GLU A 230 -30.83 13.36 -7.85
N LEU A 231 -31.17 13.99 -8.97
CA LEU A 231 -32.39 14.79 -9.07
C LEU A 231 -33.60 13.82 -9.09
N ARG A 232 -34.20 13.57 -7.93
CA ARG A 232 -35.54 12.97 -7.87
C ARG A 232 -36.53 14.01 -8.26
N GLU A 233 -37.11 13.90 -9.46
CA GLU A 233 -38.31 14.62 -9.80
C GLU A 233 -39.46 14.06 -8.96
N GLU A 234 -39.83 14.75 -7.88
CA GLU A 234 -41.11 14.56 -7.23
C GLU A 234 -42.18 15.21 -8.10
N LEU A 235 -42.94 14.40 -8.82
CA LEU A 235 -44.15 14.84 -9.50
C LEU A 235 -45.16 15.33 -8.45
N SER A 236 -45.10 16.61 -8.13
CA SER A 236 -46.13 17.29 -7.37
C SER A 236 -47.37 17.42 -8.24
N LEU A 237 -48.36 16.54 -8.05
CA LEU A 237 -49.67 16.64 -8.62
C LEU A 237 -50.40 17.83 -7.97
N ILE A 238 -50.23 19.03 -8.56
CA ILE A 238 -51.07 20.17 -8.21
C ILE A 238 -52.41 19.91 -8.86
N HIS A 239 -53.41 19.59 -8.04
CA HIS A 239 -54.80 19.51 -8.47
C HIS A 239 -55.28 20.93 -8.78
N ILE A 240 -55.28 21.29 -10.07
CA ILE A 240 -55.97 22.50 -10.54
C ILE A 240 -57.43 22.16 -10.61
N SER A 241 -58.21 22.55 -9.57
CA SER A 241 -59.68 22.55 -9.66
C SER A 241 -60.10 23.64 -10.64
N GLU A 242 -60.69 23.25 -11.75
CA GLU A 242 -61.36 24.19 -12.65
C GLU A 242 -62.46 24.96 -11.90
N PRO A 243 -62.57 26.30 -12.12
CA PRO A 243 -63.64 27.06 -11.54
C PRO A 243 -64.93 26.75 -12.33
N THR A 244 -65.92 26.21 -11.62
CA THR A 244 -67.30 26.02 -12.13
C THR A 244 -67.87 27.35 -12.61
N ARG A 245 -68.05 27.50 -13.93
CA ARG A 245 -68.87 28.60 -14.52
C ARG A 245 -70.32 28.33 -14.17
N HIS A 246 -70.87 29.13 -13.29
CA HIS A 246 -72.30 29.32 -13.20
C HIS A 246 -72.80 30.21 -14.37
N CYS A 247 -73.57 29.62 -15.31
CA CYS A 247 -74.41 30.39 -16.24
C CYS A 247 -75.68 30.72 -15.50
N LEU A 248 -76.02 31.98 -15.49
CA LEU A 248 -77.36 32.51 -15.43
C LEU A 248 -77.77 32.94 -16.80
#